data_b04ed34b2d6bac4ba355474fb91de017
#
_entry.id   b04ed34b2d6bac4ba355474fb91de017
#
_cell.length_a   1.000
_cell.length_b   1.000
_cell.length_c   1.000
_cell.angle_alpha   90.00
_cell.angle_beta   90.00
_cell.angle_gamma   90.00
#
_symmetry.space_group_name_H-M   'P 1'
#
loop_
_entity.id
_entity.type
_entity.pdbx_description
1 polymer ?
#
loop_
_entity_poly.entity_id
_entity_poly.type
_entity_poly.pdbx_seq_one_letter_code
_entity_poly.pdbx_strand_id
1 'polypeptide(L)'
;YVWEEFKKECDYAFAEFKKNNPEKVMDDNDFYLVGEVYNYGISGGKLFDYGDKKVNYYDDMFNAQINFEFKWNAKENGYEDLFKRYSGILNDELKGFGVLNYLSSHDDGGPFDPKREKPFETANKLLLSPGTSQVYYGDESARSLVVEDTQGDATLRSFMNWDAVKSDAKTNKVLEHWQKLGK
;
A
#
# COMPACT_ATOMS: atom_id res chain seq x y z
N TYR A 1 18.02 15.91 -2.06
CA TYR A 1 18.39 17.05 -1.21
C TYR A 1 17.25 17.47 -0.25
N VAL A 2 16.09 17.90 -0.78
CA VAL A 2 14.96 18.34 0.09
C VAL A 2 14.45 17.21 0.97
N TRP A 3 14.23 16.04 0.40
CA TRP A 3 13.71 14.87 1.13
C TRP A 3 14.72 14.29 2.12
N GLU A 4 16.00 14.37 1.84
CA GLU A 4 17.07 13.97 2.77
C GLU A 4 17.06 14.85 4.03
N GLU A 5 16.98 16.17 3.86
CA GLU A 5 16.88 17.09 4.99
C GLU A 5 15.55 16.91 5.75
N PHE A 6 14.45 16.73 5.04
CA PHE A 6 13.15 16.46 5.65
C PHE A 6 13.18 15.17 6.51
N LYS A 7 13.79 14.08 5.98
CA LYS A 7 13.92 12.81 6.71
C LYS A 7 14.73 12.99 7.98
N LYS A 8 15.85 13.69 7.93
CA LYS A 8 16.69 13.98 9.11
C LYS A 8 15.92 14.71 10.22
N GLU A 9 15.17 15.73 9.83
CA GLU A 9 14.35 16.50 10.79
C GLU A 9 13.23 15.65 11.40
N CYS A 10 12.59 14.79 10.61
CA CYS A 10 11.59 13.85 11.10
C CYS A 10 12.19 12.82 12.07
N ASP A 11 13.35 12.24 11.74
CA ASP A 11 14.05 11.29 12.60
C ASP A 11 14.45 11.94 13.93
N TYR A 12 15.00 13.15 13.86
CA TYR A 12 15.36 13.92 15.05
C TYR A 12 14.13 14.21 15.92
N ALA A 13 13.07 14.76 15.33
CA ALA A 13 11.85 15.09 16.05
C ALA A 13 11.20 13.86 16.69
N PHE A 14 11.22 12.72 15.99
CA PHE A 14 10.66 11.47 16.50
C PHE A 14 11.51 10.88 17.65
N ALA A 15 12.84 10.95 17.55
CA ALA A 15 13.73 10.55 18.61
C ALA A 15 13.55 11.41 19.88
N GLU A 16 13.45 12.72 19.73
CA GLU A 16 13.16 13.63 20.85
C GLU A 16 11.77 13.42 21.45
N PHE A 17 10.75 13.10 20.61
CA PHE A 17 9.43 12.74 21.10
C PHE A 17 9.49 11.47 21.98
N LYS A 18 10.15 10.41 21.53
CA LYS A 18 10.32 9.17 22.29
C LYS A 18 11.00 9.42 23.62
N LYS A 19 12.10 10.17 23.61
CA LYS A 19 12.87 10.51 24.80
C LYS A 19 12.04 11.27 25.84
N ASN A 20 11.20 12.20 25.38
CA ASN A 20 10.39 13.05 26.25
C ASN A 20 9.04 12.43 26.66
N ASN A 21 8.63 11.32 26.04
CA ASN A 21 7.37 10.63 26.27
C ASN A 21 7.55 9.10 26.36
N PRO A 22 8.40 8.58 27.24
CA PRO A 22 8.73 7.15 27.27
C PRO A 22 7.48 6.27 27.48
N GLU A 23 6.46 6.79 28.16
CA GLU A 23 5.19 6.09 28.41
C GLU A 23 4.32 5.91 27.14
N LYS A 24 4.63 6.63 26.06
CA LYS A 24 3.91 6.53 24.78
C LYS A 24 4.66 5.72 23.75
N VAL A 25 5.88 5.30 24.07
CA VAL A 25 6.72 4.52 23.15
C VAL A 25 6.27 3.06 23.22
N MET A 26 5.79 2.54 22.09
CA MET A 26 5.32 1.16 21.98
C MET A 26 6.40 0.19 21.48
N ASP A 27 7.39 0.71 20.75
CA ASP A 27 8.48 -0.04 20.15
C ASP A 27 9.70 0.85 19.90
N ASP A 28 10.76 0.27 19.38
CA ASP A 28 12.02 0.97 19.07
C ASP A 28 12.15 1.35 17.58
N ASN A 29 11.05 1.32 16.82
CA ASN A 29 11.06 1.64 15.40
C ASN A 29 11.43 3.12 15.17
N ASP A 30 12.14 3.35 14.06
CA ASP A 30 12.44 4.69 13.56
C ASP A 30 11.23 5.31 12.86
N PHE A 31 11.33 6.61 12.57
CA PHE A 31 10.31 7.30 11.79
C PHE A 31 10.21 6.69 10.38
N TYR A 32 9.04 6.19 10.04
CA TYR A 32 8.80 5.51 8.76
C TYR A 32 8.21 6.47 7.73
N LEU A 33 8.96 6.73 6.65
CA LEU A 33 8.57 7.64 5.58
C LEU A 33 8.33 6.87 4.29
N VAL A 34 7.14 7.03 3.72
CA VAL A 34 6.74 6.45 2.42
C VAL A 34 6.70 7.53 1.37
N GLY A 35 7.36 7.30 0.23
CA GLY A 35 7.36 8.21 -0.91
C GLY A 35 6.36 7.80 -1.98
N GLU A 36 5.81 8.81 -2.67
CA GLU A 36 5.09 8.60 -3.91
C GLU A 36 5.92 9.09 -5.08
N VAL A 37 6.44 8.15 -5.87
CA VAL A 37 7.05 8.40 -7.18
C VAL A 37 6.11 7.82 -8.22
N TYR A 38 5.40 8.66 -8.94
CA TYR A 38 4.39 8.22 -9.91
C TYR A 38 4.92 7.17 -10.88
N ASN A 39 4.20 6.07 -11.02
CA ASN A 39 4.59 4.88 -11.79
C ASN A 39 5.79 4.08 -11.25
N TYR A 40 6.27 4.34 -10.03
CA TYR A 40 7.26 3.45 -9.45
C TYR A 40 6.72 2.02 -9.34
N GLY A 41 7.55 1.05 -9.75
CA GLY A 41 7.27 -0.38 -9.60
C GLY A 41 8.45 -1.10 -8.95
N ILE A 42 8.15 -2.09 -8.13
CA ILE A 42 9.14 -2.89 -7.40
C ILE A 42 10.20 -3.50 -8.32
N SER A 43 9.86 -3.78 -9.59
CA SER A 43 10.79 -4.33 -10.58
C SER A 43 11.94 -3.39 -10.95
N GLY A 44 11.83 -2.11 -10.65
CA GLY A 44 12.88 -1.11 -10.83
C GLY A 44 13.95 -1.13 -9.72
N GLY A 45 13.74 -1.91 -8.65
CA GLY A 45 14.62 -1.88 -7.49
C GLY A 45 14.67 -0.48 -6.86
N LYS A 46 15.86 -0.05 -6.43
CA LYS A 46 16.06 1.28 -5.83
C LYS A 46 16.01 2.44 -6.82
N LEU A 47 16.19 2.17 -8.11
CA LEU A 47 16.40 3.21 -9.12
C LEU A 47 15.13 3.43 -9.95
N PHE A 48 14.59 4.64 -9.89
CA PHE A 48 13.53 5.07 -10.80
C PHE A 48 14.13 5.68 -12.07
N ASP A 49 13.72 5.15 -13.22
CA ASP A 49 14.25 5.55 -14.55
C ASP A 49 13.33 6.60 -15.19
N TYR A 50 13.87 7.81 -15.36
CA TYR A 50 13.21 8.93 -16.07
C TYR A 50 13.51 8.94 -17.58
N GLY A 51 14.28 7.95 -18.06
CA GLY A 51 14.75 7.89 -19.44
C GLY A 51 16.09 8.61 -19.65
N ASP A 52 16.22 9.84 -19.22
CA ASP A 52 17.45 10.64 -19.28
C ASP A 52 18.35 10.47 -18.05
N LYS A 53 17.78 10.03 -16.94
CA LYS A 53 18.51 9.80 -15.67
C LYS A 53 17.81 8.74 -14.82
N LYS A 54 18.58 8.13 -13.93
CA LYS A 54 18.07 7.25 -12.86
C LYS A 54 18.23 7.92 -11.51
N VAL A 55 17.21 7.85 -10.68
CA VAL A 55 17.18 8.48 -9.35
C VAL A 55 16.91 7.43 -8.31
N ASN A 56 17.71 7.39 -7.27
CA ASN A 56 17.49 6.60 -6.08
C ASN A 56 16.71 7.46 -5.07
N TYR A 57 15.51 7.02 -4.72
CA TYR A 57 14.65 7.68 -3.73
C TYR A 57 14.65 6.97 -2.36
N TYR A 58 15.43 5.90 -2.22
CA TYR A 58 15.48 5.12 -0.99
C TYR A 58 16.59 5.58 -0.05
N ASP A 59 17.82 5.62 -0.56
CA ASP A 59 18.96 5.93 0.29
C ASP A 59 18.84 7.35 0.86
N ASP A 60 18.85 7.46 2.19
CA ASP A 60 18.75 8.70 2.96
C ASP A 60 17.43 9.49 2.79
N MET A 61 16.39 8.92 2.13
CA MET A 61 15.11 9.57 1.90
C MET A 61 13.94 8.76 2.43
N PHE A 62 13.48 7.78 1.69
CA PHE A 62 12.25 7.04 2.00
C PHE A 62 12.53 5.60 2.43
N ASN A 63 11.81 5.13 3.45
CA ASN A 63 11.86 3.73 3.87
C ASN A 63 11.14 2.80 2.89
N ALA A 64 10.13 3.33 2.20
CA ALA A 64 9.37 2.61 1.19
C ALA A 64 8.85 3.54 0.09
N GLN A 65 8.50 2.97 -1.06
CA GLN A 65 7.82 3.65 -2.15
C GLN A 65 6.45 3.03 -2.40
N ILE A 66 5.46 3.85 -2.79
CA ILE A 66 4.18 3.34 -3.29
C ILE A 66 4.44 2.53 -4.56
N ASN A 67 3.94 1.29 -4.58
CA ASN A 67 4.18 0.33 -5.65
C ASN A 67 3.00 0.26 -6.63
N PHE A 68 3.06 1.05 -7.69
CA PHE A 68 2.03 1.10 -8.74
C PHE A 68 1.95 -0.20 -9.57
N GLU A 69 3.00 -1.00 -9.56
CA GLU A 69 3.05 -2.26 -10.30
C GLU A 69 2.25 -3.38 -9.63
N PHE A 70 2.02 -3.32 -8.30
CA PHE A 70 1.45 -4.43 -7.54
C PHE A 70 0.10 -4.92 -8.07
N LYS A 71 -0.82 -4.03 -8.41
CA LYS A 71 -2.15 -4.40 -8.91
C LYS A 71 -2.11 -5.17 -10.23
N TRP A 72 -1.12 -4.89 -11.09
CA TRP A 72 -0.92 -5.60 -12.34
C TRP A 72 -0.31 -6.96 -12.10
N ASN A 73 0.75 -7.03 -11.29
CA ASN A 73 1.35 -8.29 -10.89
C ASN A 73 0.35 -9.22 -10.19
N ALA A 74 -0.53 -8.66 -9.36
CA ALA A 74 -1.60 -9.43 -8.71
C ALA A 74 -2.64 -9.98 -9.69
N LYS A 75 -2.92 -9.26 -10.79
CA LYS A 75 -3.83 -9.73 -11.86
C LYS A 75 -3.21 -10.86 -12.68
N GLU A 76 -1.93 -10.77 -12.97
CA GLU A 76 -1.23 -11.65 -13.92
C GLU A 76 -0.66 -12.92 -13.28
N ASN A 77 -0.37 -12.90 -11.98
CA ASN A 77 0.31 -13.99 -11.30
C ASN A 77 -0.57 -14.68 -10.25
N GLY A 78 -0.36 -16.00 -10.12
CA GLY A 78 -0.84 -16.78 -8.99
C GLY A 78 -0.15 -16.38 -7.67
N TYR A 79 -0.66 -16.89 -6.54
CA TYR A 79 -0.13 -16.54 -5.22
C TYR A 79 1.36 -16.88 -5.06
N GLU A 80 1.76 -18.07 -5.45
CA GLU A 80 3.13 -18.56 -5.28
C GLU A 80 4.13 -17.70 -6.07
N ASP A 81 3.86 -17.45 -7.35
CA ASP A 81 4.74 -16.66 -8.22
C ASP A 81 4.83 -15.20 -7.74
N LEU A 82 3.68 -14.62 -7.35
CA LEU A 82 3.63 -13.26 -6.81
C LEU A 82 4.48 -13.14 -5.54
N PHE A 83 4.26 -14.03 -4.57
CA PHE A 83 4.94 -13.97 -3.27
C PHE A 83 6.43 -14.27 -3.39
N LYS A 84 6.80 -15.26 -4.21
CA LYS A 84 8.20 -15.60 -4.48
C LYS A 84 8.95 -14.45 -5.13
N ARG A 85 8.36 -13.81 -6.15
CA ARG A 85 8.94 -12.64 -6.83
C ARG A 85 9.18 -11.50 -5.86
N TYR A 86 8.16 -11.10 -5.10
CA TYR A 86 8.24 -9.99 -4.14
C TYR A 86 9.21 -10.27 -3.01
N SER A 87 9.16 -11.47 -2.44
CA SER A 87 10.12 -11.91 -1.44
C SER A 87 11.57 -11.88 -1.97
N GLY A 88 11.80 -12.30 -3.20
CA GLY A 88 13.11 -12.24 -3.84
C GLY A 88 13.65 -10.82 -3.91
N ILE A 89 12.89 -9.90 -4.49
CA ILE A 89 13.33 -8.50 -4.67
C ILE A 89 13.55 -7.81 -3.31
N LEU A 90 12.64 -7.98 -2.35
CA LEU A 90 12.74 -7.37 -1.02
C LEU A 90 13.91 -7.91 -0.18
N ASN A 91 14.34 -9.15 -0.43
CA ASN A 91 15.49 -9.74 0.27
C ASN A 91 16.83 -9.51 -0.43
N ASP A 92 16.84 -9.01 -1.66
CA ASP A 92 18.03 -8.76 -2.46
C ASP A 92 18.17 -7.27 -2.80
N GLU A 93 17.59 -6.82 -3.90
CA GLU A 93 17.76 -5.45 -4.44
C GLU A 93 17.23 -4.35 -3.50
N LEU A 94 16.15 -4.62 -2.78
CA LEU A 94 15.51 -3.72 -1.81
C LEU A 94 15.79 -4.10 -0.36
N LYS A 95 16.85 -4.88 -0.11
CA LYS A 95 17.17 -5.29 1.27
C LYS A 95 17.32 -4.10 2.22
N GLY A 96 16.52 -4.10 3.29
CA GLY A 96 16.46 -3.01 4.27
C GLY A 96 15.47 -1.90 3.93
N PHE A 97 14.81 -1.98 2.77
CA PHE A 97 13.75 -1.06 2.34
C PHE A 97 12.46 -1.81 2.04
N GLY A 98 11.38 -1.06 1.87
CA GLY A 98 10.07 -1.63 1.62
C GLY A 98 9.38 -1.06 0.39
N VAL A 99 8.21 -1.63 0.10
CA VAL A 99 7.23 -1.07 -0.81
C VAL A 99 5.86 -1.02 -0.14
N LEU A 100 5.05 -0.03 -0.50
CA LEU A 100 3.66 0.07 -0.08
C LEU A 100 2.78 -0.46 -1.23
N ASN A 101 2.30 -1.69 -1.08
CA ASN A 101 1.43 -2.34 -2.03
C ASN A 101 -0.02 -1.89 -1.86
N TYR A 102 -0.74 -1.68 -2.96
CA TYR A 102 -2.16 -1.42 -2.96
C TYR A 102 -2.85 -2.12 -4.13
N LEU A 103 -4.15 -2.37 -4.01
CA LEU A 103 -4.98 -2.97 -5.07
C LEU A 103 -6.09 -2.04 -5.54
N SER A 104 -6.40 -1.01 -4.78
CA SER A 104 -7.25 0.13 -5.11
C SER A 104 -6.78 1.36 -4.35
N SER A 105 -7.04 2.55 -4.89
CA SER A 105 -6.72 3.83 -4.27
C SER A 105 -7.72 4.90 -4.68
N HIS A 106 -7.54 6.12 -4.19
CA HIS A 106 -8.39 7.25 -4.47
C HIS A 106 -8.12 7.95 -5.81
N ASP A 107 -7.00 7.65 -6.47
CA ASP A 107 -6.47 8.34 -7.65
C ASP A 107 -5.90 7.40 -8.73
N ASP A 108 -6.21 6.12 -8.65
CA ASP A 108 -5.76 5.14 -9.63
C ASP A 108 -6.94 4.39 -10.26
N GLY A 109 -7.32 4.78 -11.46
CA GLY A 109 -8.49 4.29 -12.21
C GLY A 109 -8.45 2.83 -12.65
N GLY A 110 -7.41 2.07 -12.32
CA GLY A 110 -7.26 0.66 -12.70
C GLY A 110 -7.23 -0.33 -11.53
N PRO A 111 -8.18 -0.31 -10.57
CA PRO A 111 -8.14 -1.19 -9.41
C PRO A 111 -8.14 -2.67 -9.81
N PHE A 112 -7.63 -3.51 -8.92
CA PHE A 112 -7.58 -4.97 -9.11
C PHE A 112 -8.96 -5.59 -9.30
N ASP A 113 -9.91 -5.20 -8.45
CA ASP A 113 -11.29 -5.72 -8.43
C ASP A 113 -12.31 -4.58 -8.50
N PRO A 114 -12.48 -3.92 -9.67
CA PRO A 114 -13.36 -2.75 -9.80
C PRO A 114 -14.83 -3.07 -9.54
N LYS A 115 -15.25 -4.31 -9.80
CA LYS A 115 -16.65 -4.77 -9.66
C LYS A 115 -16.94 -5.47 -8.33
N ARG A 116 -15.94 -5.59 -7.45
CA ARG A 116 -16.07 -6.31 -6.18
C ARG A 116 -16.53 -7.77 -6.32
N GLU A 117 -16.07 -8.42 -7.41
CA GLU A 117 -16.34 -9.84 -7.68
C GLU A 117 -15.36 -10.78 -6.96
N LYS A 118 -14.19 -10.26 -6.52
CA LYS A 118 -13.09 -11.01 -5.94
C LYS A 118 -12.61 -10.47 -4.58
N PRO A 119 -13.51 -10.08 -3.64
CA PRO A 119 -13.10 -9.38 -2.42
C PRO A 119 -12.20 -10.22 -1.49
N PHE A 120 -12.35 -11.54 -1.50
CA PHE A 120 -11.50 -12.47 -0.74
C PHE A 120 -10.10 -12.62 -1.37
N GLU A 121 -10.04 -12.72 -2.70
CA GLU A 121 -8.76 -12.76 -3.41
C GLU A 121 -7.99 -11.44 -3.24
N THR A 122 -8.70 -10.30 -3.27
CA THR A 122 -8.15 -8.98 -3.00
C THR A 122 -7.48 -8.94 -1.63
N ALA A 123 -8.19 -9.38 -0.58
CA ALA A 123 -7.65 -9.46 0.77
C ALA A 123 -6.41 -10.35 0.85
N ASN A 124 -6.49 -11.57 0.31
CA ASN A 124 -5.40 -12.54 0.37
C ASN A 124 -4.15 -12.02 -0.36
N LYS A 125 -4.31 -11.51 -1.58
CA LYS A 125 -3.18 -11.00 -2.36
C LYS A 125 -2.55 -9.77 -1.73
N LEU A 126 -3.34 -8.86 -1.15
CA LEU A 126 -2.81 -7.66 -0.53
C LEU A 126 -2.13 -7.94 0.81
N LEU A 127 -2.84 -8.62 1.72
CA LEU A 127 -2.39 -8.73 3.11
C LEU A 127 -1.35 -9.84 3.33
N LEU A 128 -1.28 -10.85 2.44
CA LEU A 128 -0.30 -11.93 2.55
C LEU A 128 0.94 -11.72 1.67
N SER A 129 0.94 -10.73 0.78
CA SER A 129 2.12 -10.44 -0.04
C SER A 129 3.23 -9.78 0.78
N PRO A 130 4.51 -10.11 0.51
CA PRO A 130 5.62 -9.40 1.10
C PRO A 130 5.59 -7.90 0.77
N GLY A 131 5.92 -7.06 1.75
CA GLY A 131 5.84 -5.60 1.69
C GLY A 131 4.80 -5.04 2.66
N THR A 132 4.66 -3.72 2.69
CA THR A 132 3.63 -3.03 3.48
C THR A 132 2.34 -2.94 2.66
N SER A 133 1.19 -3.10 3.30
CA SER A 133 -0.11 -3.07 2.64
C SER A 133 -0.84 -1.76 2.90
N GLN A 134 -1.34 -1.12 1.84
CA GLN A 134 -2.28 -0.01 1.93
C GLN A 134 -3.69 -0.51 1.62
N VAL A 135 -4.56 -0.52 2.61
CA VAL A 135 -5.98 -0.83 2.43
C VAL A 135 -6.73 0.46 2.11
N TYR A 136 -7.34 0.52 0.93
CA TYR A 136 -8.19 1.64 0.58
C TYR A 136 -9.54 1.51 1.29
N TYR A 137 -10.04 2.59 1.88
CA TYR A 137 -11.25 2.56 2.70
C TYR A 137 -12.42 1.88 1.96
N GLY A 138 -13.01 0.90 2.62
CA GLY A 138 -14.11 0.11 2.09
C GLY A 138 -13.73 -1.08 1.22
N ASP A 139 -12.43 -1.36 1.01
CA ASP A 139 -12.01 -2.63 0.41
C ASP A 139 -12.43 -3.80 1.27
N GLU A 140 -12.31 -3.64 2.58
CA GLU A 140 -12.69 -4.61 3.61
C GLU A 140 -14.20 -4.89 3.68
N SER A 141 -15.01 -4.02 3.12
CA SER A 141 -16.47 -4.16 3.06
C SER A 141 -17.01 -4.31 1.63
N ALA A 142 -16.13 -4.49 0.66
CA ALA A 142 -16.47 -4.54 -0.76
C ALA A 142 -17.31 -3.32 -1.21
N ARG A 143 -16.99 -2.13 -0.69
CA ARG A 143 -17.62 -0.85 -1.07
C ARG A 143 -17.49 -0.63 -2.59
N SER A 144 -18.54 -0.13 -3.24
CA SER A 144 -18.49 0.17 -4.66
C SER A 144 -17.37 1.16 -5.00
N LEU A 145 -16.60 0.86 -6.03
CA LEU A 145 -15.63 1.76 -6.66
C LEU A 145 -16.21 2.48 -7.88
N VAL A 146 -17.52 2.44 -8.03
CA VAL A 146 -18.23 3.13 -9.12
C VAL A 146 -19.19 4.14 -8.50
N VAL A 147 -19.02 5.40 -8.87
CA VAL A 147 -19.96 6.47 -8.56
C VAL A 147 -20.54 6.92 -9.91
N GLU A 148 -21.84 6.72 -10.08
CA GLU A 148 -22.55 7.11 -11.30
C GLU A 148 -22.41 8.62 -11.57
N ASP A 149 -22.44 9.00 -12.83
CA ASP A 149 -22.35 10.39 -13.31
C ASP A 149 -21.04 11.12 -12.90
N THR A 150 -19.98 10.37 -12.54
CA THR A 150 -18.66 10.92 -12.26
C THR A 150 -17.64 10.54 -13.32
N GLN A 151 -16.54 11.30 -13.38
CA GLN A 151 -15.43 11.08 -14.31
C GLN A 151 -14.09 11.03 -13.57
N GLY A 152 -13.13 10.32 -14.16
CA GLY A 152 -11.78 10.18 -13.60
C GLY A 152 -11.80 9.54 -12.22
N ASP A 153 -10.95 10.02 -11.34
CA ASP A 153 -10.78 9.46 -9.99
C ASP A 153 -11.98 9.64 -9.06
N ALA A 154 -12.89 10.56 -9.40
CA ALA A 154 -14.11 10.76 -8.61
C ALA A 154 -14.96 9.48 -8.52
N THR A 155 -14.88 8.59 -9.54
CA THR A 155 -15.59 7.30 -9.54
C THR A 155 -15.16 6.38 -8.41
N LEU A 156 -13.91 6.53 -7.93
CA LEU A 156 -13.33 5.70 -6.88
C LEU A 156 -13.73 6.14 -5.46
N ARG A 157 -14.36 7.32 -5.32
CA ARG A 157 -14.57 8.01 -4.03
C ARG A 157 -16.01 7.96 -3.56
N SER A 158 -16.66 6.78 -3.67
CA SER A 158 -18.01 6.57 -3.17
C SER A 158 -18.07 6.67 -1.64
N PHE A 159 -19.24 6.94 -1.08
CA PHE A 159 -19.46 6.87 0.36
C PHE A 159 -19.27 5.44 0.89
N MET A 160 -18.89 5.33 2.17
CA MET A 160 -18.85 4.05 2.86
C MET A 160 -20.22 3.38 2.88
N ASN A 161 -20.26 2.08 2.66
CA ASN A 161 -21.48 1.26 2.65
C ASN A 161 -21.89 0.79 4.05
N TRP A 162 -22.03 1.75 4.99
CA TRP A 162 -22.31 1.48 6.40
C TRP A 162 -23.58 0.64 6.64
N ASP A 163 -24.60 0.81 5.82
CA ASP A 163 -25.84 0.03 5.95
C ASP A 163 -25.64 -1.43 5.56
N ALA A 164 -24.83 -1.70 4.53
CA ALA A 164 -24.45 -3.06 4.17
C ALA A 164 -23.59 -3.70 5.26
N VAL A 165 -22.64 -2.97 5.84
CA VAL A 165 -21.82 -3.44 6.97
C VAL A 165 -22.70 -3.82 8.17
N LYS A 166 -23.83 -3.12 8.40
CA LYS A 166 -24.74 -3.42 9.53
C LYS A 166 -25.65 -4.61 9.27
N SER A 167 -26.09 -4.84 8.04
CA SER A 167 -27.23 -5.71 7.75
C SER A 167 -27.03 -6.77 6.68
N ASP A 168 -26.01 -6.62 5.80
CA ASP A 168 -25.81 -7.57 4.70
C ASP A 168 -24.83 -8.68 5.08
N ALA A 169 -25.30 -9.92 5.04
CA ALA A 169 -24.51 -11.10 5.42
C ALA A 169 -23.31 -11.34 4.47
N LYS A 170 -23.37 -10.93 3.21
CA LYS A 170 -22.27 -11.07 2.26
C LYS A 170 -21.15 -10.08 2.60
N THR A 171 -21.50 -8.83 2.83
CA THR A 171 -20.57 -7.79 3.29
C THR A 171 -19.88 -8.17 4.59
N ASN A 172 -20.64 -8.69 5.55
CA ASN A 172 -20.10 -9.14 6.84
C ASN A 172 -19.08 -10.28 6.69
N LYS A 173 -19.32 -11.25 5.80
CA LYS A 173 -18.34 -12.32 5.52
C LYS A 173 -17.05 -11.78 4.90
N VAL A 174 -17.13 -10.78 4.05
CA VAL A 174 -15.93 -10.11 3.48
C VAL A 174 -15.16 -9.43 4.60
N LEU A 175 -15.84 -8.62 5.42
CA LEU A 175 -15.21 -7.91 6.53
C LEU A 175 -14.54 -8.86 7.53
N GLU A 176 -15.24 -9.95 7.93
CA GLU A 176 -14.67 -10.98 8.81
C GLU A 176 -13.40 -11.62 8.22
N HIS A 177 -13.36 -11.84 6.90
CA HIS A 177 -12.19 -12.39 6.23
C HIS A 177 -11.00 -11.43 6.30
N TRP A 178 -11.19 -10.14 5.98
CA TRP A 178 -10.18 -9.10 6.11
C TRP A 178 -9.65 -8.99 7.54
N GLN A 179 -10.55 -8.99 8.53
CA GLN A 179 -10.19 -8.94 9.94
C GLN A 179 -9.37 -10.16 10.41
N LYS A 180 -9.64 -11.35 9.86
CA LYS A 180 -8.86 -12.56 10.17
C LYS A 180 -7.44 -12.50 9.63
N LEU A 181 -7.25 -11.88 8.46
CA LEU A 181 -5.92 -11.72 7.84
C LEU A 181 -5.09 -10.60 8.49
N GLY A 182 -5.75 -9.58 9.05
CA GLY A 182 -5.09 -8.45 9.70
C GLY A 182 -4.74 -8.67 11.18
N LYS A 183 -4.99 -9.88 11.72
CA LYS A 183 -4.64 -10.29 13.10
C LYS A 183 -3.30 -11.02 13.14
#